data_9b490b1e952302f3ac5d213f8f94d51a
#
_entry.id   9b490b1e952302f3ac5d213f8f94d51a
#
_cell.length_a   1.000
_cell.length_b   1.000
_cell.length_c   1.000
_cell.angle_alpha   90.00
_cell.angle_beta   90.00
_cell.angle_gamma   90.00
#
_symmetry.space_group_name_H-M   'P 1'
#
loop_
_entity.id
_entity.type
_entity.pdbx_description
1 polymer ?
#
loop_
_entity_poly.entity_id
_entity_poly.type
_entity_poly.pdbx_seq_one_letter_code
_entity_poly.pdbx_strand_id
1 'polypeptide(L)'
;MRNNKKKFATISDVAKRAQVGKTSVSRYLNNEQDKLSDLIRDKIAQAIADLDYRPNQSARMLKAGESKLIGLVIADITNHYSIEVLQGIEQICRKEGYMLIVCNTNNEKEQQEKYLNLLEAHRVDGIIINALGMAQDHLDAFSKLECPFVLVDRGDTGLGVDTVGLDNEAAALELCNHLLDKFYESILVVTQRLDSDTRRARVKAIQHFAEQVPGFSCQVVEIDVNDDRLTETISEFIKTNRGVKKAIFSINGVAAMAAAKALKKLDLHVGSQIGLVNIDDPEWTQLVDGGITVMRQPTKEIGKTACKRLIARIQGDNQPALESKLTAELILRRST
;
A
#
# COMPACT_ATOMS: atom_id res chain seq x y z
N MET A 1 37.54 -6.13 -26.49
CA MET A 1 36.27 -5.84 -27.18
C MET A 1 35.81 -4.43 -26.79
N ARG A 2 35.89 -3.46 -27.71
CA ARG A 2 35.42 -2.08 -27.45
C ARG A 2 33.92 -2.09 -27.42
N ASN A 3 33.33 -1.76 -26.26
CA ASN A 3 31.89 -1.59 -26.02
C ASN A 3 31.39 -0.40 -26.85
N ASN A 4 30.80 -0.68 -28.00
CA ASN A 4 30.22 0.34 -28.89
C ASN A 4 28.89 0.81 -28.26
N LYS A 5 28.97 1.71 -27.26
CA LYS A 5 27.77 2.37 -26.69
C LYS A 5 27.07 3.08 -27.83
N LYS A 6 25.90 2.59 -28.24
CA LYS A 6 25.00 3.24 -29.19
C LYS A 6 24.79 4.68 -28.72
N LYS A 7 25.35 5.65 -29.44
CA LYS A 7 25.23 7.07 -29.12
C LYS A 7 23.81 7.49 -29.48
N PHE A 8 22.98 7.69 -28.47
CA PHE A 8 21.61 8.16 -28.71
C PHE A 8 21.65 9.56 -29.34
N ALA A 9 20.77 9.79 -30.32
CA ALA A 9 20.61 11.12 -30.91
C ALA A 9 20.22 12.13 -29.85
N THR A 10 20.70 13.35 -29.97
CA THR A 10 20.42 14.47 -29.08
C THR A 10 19.47 15.46 -29.75
N ILE A 11 18.88 16.38 -28.96
CA ILE A 11 18.07 17.48 -29.49
C ILE A 11 18.87 18.35 -30.50
N SER A 12 20.20 18.41 -30.32
CA SER A 12 21.13 19.11 -31.25
C SER A 12 21.23 18.39 -32.56
N ASP A 13 21.23 17.07 -32.59
CA ASP A 13 21.27 16.28 -33.82
C ASP A 13 19.97 16.43 -34.61
N VAL A 14 18.80 16.43 -33.90
CA VAL A 14 17.49 16.69 -34.50
C VAL A 14 17.46 18.10 -35.14
N ALA A 15 17.89 19.12 -34.39
CA ALA A 15 17.93 20.49 -34.88
C ALA A 15 18.82 20.64 -36.14
N LYS A 16 19.99 20.00 -36.15
CA LYS A 16 20.90 19.96 -37.28
C LYS A 16 20.28 19.23 -38.49
N ARG A 17 19.67 18.07 -38.26
CA ARG A 17 19.03 17.26 -39.31
C ARG A 17 17.82 17.95 -39.92
N ALA A 18 17.00 18.63 -39.12
CA ALA A 18 15.84 19.42 -39.55
C ALA A 18 16.20 20.79 -40.10
N GLN A 19 17.43 21.22 -39.99
CA GLN A 19 17.92 22.58 -40.36
C GLN A 19 17.13 23.69 -39.64
N VAL A 20 16.86 23.54 -38.35
CA VAL A 20 16.14 24.51 -37.52
C VAL A 20 16.89 24.79 -36.21
N GLY A 21 16.47 25.82 -35.51
CA GLY A 21 17.02 26.11 -34.18
C GLY A 21 16.59 25.09 -33.12
N LYS A 22 17.42 24.86 -32.10
CA LYS A 22 17.06 24.00 -30.93
C LYS A 22 15.76 24.44 -30.27
N THR A 23 15.49 25.74 -30.24
CA THR A 23 14.25 26.29 -29.66
C THR A 23 13.02 25.81 -30.42
N SER A 24 13.08 25.69 -31.78
CA SER A 24 11.98 25.15 -32.56
C SER A 24 11.73 23.68 -32.29
N VAL A 25 12.80 22.88 -32.15
CA VAL A 25 12.67 21.47 -31.73
C VAL A 25 12.10 21.36 -30.33
N SER A 26 12.55 22.19 -29.38
CA SER A 26 12.01 22.21 -28.01
C SER A 26 10.51 22.56 -28.01
N ARG A 27 10.08 23.55 -28.78
CA ARG A 27 8.65 23.90 -28.91
C ARG A 27 7.83 22.75 -29.48
N TYR A 28 8.33 22.08 -30.52
CA TYR A 28 7.69 20.92 -31.12
C TYR A 28 7.46 19.79 -30.07
N LEU A 29 8.50 19.50 -29.29
CA LEU A 29 8.48 18.46 -28.25
C LEU A 29 7.61 18.80 -27.03
N ASN A 30 7.36 20.09 -26.77
CA ASN A 30 6.56 20.58 -25.66
C ASN A 30 5.11 20.91 -26.04
N ASN A 31 4.62 20.42 -27.20
CA ASN A 31 3.28 20.68 -27.73
C ASN A 31 2.96 22.18 -27.97
N GLU A 32 3.97 23.04 -28.12
CA GLU A 32 3.83 24.44 -28.52
C GLU A 32 3.88 24.56 -30.06
N GLN A 33 3.21 23.64 -30.76
CA GLN A 33 3.30 23.51 -32.21
C GLN A 33 2.60 24.66 -32.95
N ASP A 34 1.64 25.32 -32.29
CA ASP A 34 0.97 26.53 -32.74
C ASP A 34 1.93 27.70 -32.99
N LYS A 35 3.10 27.70 -32.33
CA LYS A 35 4.17 28.68 -32.53
C LYS A 35 5.14 28.34 -33.68
N LEU A 36 4.86 27.28 -34.46
CA LEU A 36 5.69 26.78 -35.54
C LEU A 36 4.87 26.71 -36.84
N SER A 37 5.48 27.08 -37.97
CA SER A 37 4.84 26.85 -39.29
C SER A 37 4.76 25.35 -39.58
N ASP A 38 3.80 24.96 -40.44
CA ASP A 38 3.61 23.56 -40.86
C ASP A 38 4.89 22.97 -41.45
N LEU A 39 5.58 23.74 -42.27
CA LEU A 39 6.85 23.34 -42.89
C LEU A 39 7.94 23.01 -41.83
N ILE A 40 8.01 23.79 -40.77
CA ILE A 40 8.97 23.55 -39.68
C ILE A 40 8.55 22.31 -38.89
N ARG A 41 7.27 22.12 -38.61
CA ARG A 41 6.75 20.92 -37.93
C ARG A 41 7.09 19.65 -38.66
N ASP A 42 6.85 19.62 -39.97
CA ASP A 42 7.12 18.45 -40.82
C ASP A 42 8.62 18.11 -40.87
N LYS A 43 9.49 19.13 -41.01
CA LYS A 43 10.95 18.93 -40.98
C LYS A 43 11.42 18.34 -39.66
N ILE A 44 10.87 18.78 -38.52
CA ILE A 44 11.22 18.26 -37.20
C ILE A 44 10.70 16.85 -37.03
N ALA A 45 9.45 16.57 -37.44
CA ALA A 45 8.87 15.23 -37.38
C ALA A 45 9.70 14.21 -38.14
N GLN A 46 10.07 14.57 -39.39
CA GLN A 46 10.92 13.73 -40.22
C GLN A 46 12.30 13.48 -39.62
N ALA A 47 12.94 14.52 -39.08
CA ALA A 47 14.24 14.41 -38.44
C ALA A 47 14.21 13.52 -37.18
N ILE A 48 13.12 13.58 -36.38
CA ILE A 48 12.90 12.72 -35.22
C ILE A 48 12.78 11.25 -35.66
N ALA A 49 12.02 10.99 -36.71
CA ALA A 49 11.84 9.65 -37.26
C ALA A 49 13.17 9.08 -37.84
N ASP A 50 13.87 9.89 -38.67
CA ASP A 50 15.15 9.49 -39.28
C ASP A 50 16.22 9.11 -38.23
N LEU A 51 16.23 9.79 -37.08
CA LEU A 51 17.23 9.63 -36.05
C LEU A 51 16.81 8.66 -34.92
N ASP A 52 15.61 8.08 -34.97
CA ASP A 52 14.97 7.38 -33.85
C ASP A 52 15.16 8.17 -32.54
N TYR A 53 14.97 9.51 -32.66
CA TYR A 53 15.22 10.38 -31.50
C TYR A 53 14.15 10.20 -30.45
N ARG A 54 14.59 9.91 -29.25
CA ARG A 54 13.73 9.88 -28.05
C ARG A 54 14.13 11.01 -27.12
N PRO A 55 13.18 11.87 -26.70
CA PRO A 55 13.49 12.92 -25.76
C PRO A 55 14.15 12.36 -24.49
N ASN A 56 15.29 12.91 -24.11
CA ASN A 56 15.94 12.51 -22.85
C ASN A 56 15.17 13.13 -21.70
N GLN A 57 14.43 12.29 -20.97
CA GLN A 57 13.65 12.67 -19.81
C GLN A 57 14.54 13.39 -18.76
N SER A 58 15.74 12.87 -18.49
CA SER A 58 16.67 13.50 -17.54
C SER A 58 17.06 14.93 -17.92
N ALA A 59 17.18 15.24 -19.23
CA ALA A 59 17.45 16.59 -19.70
C ALA A 59 16.22 17.52 -19.57
N ARG A 60 15.00 16.97 -19.68
CA ARG A 60 13.75 17.71 -19.39
C ARG A 60 13.60 18.00 -17.90
N MET A 61 13.88 17.01 -17.04
CA MET A 61 13.89 17.13 -15.58
C MET A 61 14.79 18.28 -15.11
N LEU A 62 16.03 18.34 -15.63
CA LEU A 62 16.98 19.42 -15.30
C LEU A 62 16.48 20.82 -15.67
N LYS A 63 15.62 20.93 -16.69
CA LYS A 63 15.07 22.22 -17.14
C LYS A 63 13.76 22.59 -16.45
N ALA A 64 12.94 21.60 -16.10
CA ALA A 64 11.62 21.78 -15.50
C ALA A 64 11.67 21.78 -13.94
N GLY A 65 12.72 21.23 -13.34
CA GLY A 65 12.81 21.02 -11.89
C GLY A 65 11.94 19.88 -11.36
N GLU A 66 11.21 19.19 -12.24
CA GLU A 66 10.29 18.09 -11.89
C GLU A 66 10.68 16.80 -12.62
N SER A 67 10.71 15.71 -11.89
CA SER A 67 11.04 14.40 -12.47
C SER A 67 9.83 13.66 -13.07
N LYS A 68 8.64 13.99 -12.60
CA LYS A 68 7.39 13.25 -12.85
C LYS A 68 7.49 11.79 -12.42
N LEU A 69 8.32 11.52 -11.39
CA LEU A 69 8.48 10.22 -10.76
C LEU A 69 7.93 10.29 -9.34
N ILE A 70 7.16 9.28 -8.96
CA ILE A 70 6.75 9.04 -7.57
C ILE A 70 7.31 7.70 -7.14
N GLY A 71 7.95 7.66 -5.96
CA GLY A 71 8.37 6.42 -5.31
C GLY A 71 7.23 5.83 -4.49
N LEU A 72 7.07 4.51 -4.54
CA LEU A 72 6.21 3.75 -3.62
C LEU A 72 7.05 2.68 -2.94
N VAL A 73 7.21 2.82 -1.63
CA VAL A 73 7.92 1.84 -0.79
C VAL A 73 6.86 1.00 -0.08
N ILE A 74 6.83 -0.31 -0.37
CA ILE A 74 5.88 -1.27 0.21
C ILE A 74 6.62 -2.35 0.98
N ALA A 75 5.96 -2.85 2.02
CA ALA A 75 6.50 -3.87 2.90
C ALA A 75 6.57 -5.25 2.26
N ASP A 76 5.50 -5.66 1.58
CA ASP A 76 5.37 -6.97 0.96
C ASP A 76 4.43 -6.91 -0.25
N ILE A 77 4.96 -7.15 -1.44
CA ILE A 77 4.20 -7.14 -2.69
C ILE A 77 3.28 -8.37 -2.83
N THR A 78 3.48 -9.41 -2.05
CA THR A 78 2.62 -10.60 -2.07
C THR A 78 1.33 -10.40 -1.26
N ASN A 79 1.29 -9.37 -0.43
CA ASN A 79 0.09 -9.02 0.33
C ASN A 79 -0.94 -8.35 -0.57
N HIS A 80 -2.15 -8.91 -0.63
CA HIS A 80 -3.27 -8.38 -1.42
C HIS A 80 -3.57 -6.91 -1.12
N TYR A 81 -3.51 -6.50 0.14
CA TYR A 81 -3.63 -5.11 0.57
C TYR A 81 -2.66 -4.19 -0.18
N SER A 82 -1.38 -4.54 -0.23
CA SER A 82 -0.34 -3.74 -0.90
C SER A 82 -0.62 -3.57 -2.39
N ILE A 83 -1.13 -4.63 -3.05
CA ILE A 83 -1.46 -4.61 -4.48
C ILE A 83 -2.65 -3.67 -4.75
N GLU A 84 -3.69 -3.72 -3.93
CA GLU A 84 -4.86 -2.85 -4.13
C GLU A 84 -4.55 -1.38 -3.85
N VAL A 85 -3.75 -1.08 -2.82
CA VAL A 85 -3.23 0.27 -2.56
C VAL A 85 -2.40 0.76 -3.75
N LEU A 86 -1.49 -0.08 -4.26
CA LEU A 86 -0.71 0.21 -5.47
C LEU A 86 -1.61 0.55 -6.67
N GLN A 87 -2.68 -0.22 -6.90
CA GLN A 87 -3.64 0.05 -7.97
C GLN A 87 -4.30 1.43 -7.84
N GLY A 88 -4.66 1.81 -6.61
CA GLY A 88 -5.22 3.14 -6.32
C GLY A 88 -4.23 4.26 -6.61
N ILE A 89 -2.98 4.11 -6.20
CA ILE A 89 -1.90 5.05 -6.45
C ILE A 89 -1.62 5.17 -7.95
N GLU A 90 -1.47 4.04 -8.65
CA GLU A 90 -1.20 4.00 -10.10
C GLU A 90 -2.27 4.74 -10.89
N GLN A 91 -3.53 4.57 -10.53
CA GLN A 91 -4.65 5.23 -11.21
C GLN A 91 -4.52 6.77 -11.15
N ILE A 92 -4.10 7.32 -10.01
CA ILE A 92 -3.90 8.77 -9.86
C ILE A 92 -2.60 9.20 -10.56
N CYS A 93 -1.49 8.47 -10.39
CA CYS A 93 -0.24 8.74 -11.06
C CYS A 93 -0.43 8.85 -12.58
N ARG A 94 -1.12 7.88 -13.19
CA ARG A 94 -1.40 7.87 -14.62
C ARG A 94 -2.24 9.07 -15.05
N LYS A 95 -3.26 9.46 -14.27
CA LYS A 95 -4.11 10.61 -14.56
C LYS A 95 -3.33 11.92 -14.52
N GLU A 96 -2.44 12.07 -13.56
CA GLU A 96 -1.67 13.30 -13.31
C GLU A 96 -0.30 13.32 -14.05
N GLY A 97 -0.03 12.31 -14.89
CA GLY A 97 1.18 12.23 -15.73
C GLY A 97 2.44 11.88 -14.97
N TYR A 98 2.34 11.19 -13.81
CA TYR A 98 3.47 10.65 -13.06
C TYR A 98 3.74 9.20 -13.43
N MET A 99 5.01 8.80 -13.38
CA MET A 99 5.43 7.41 -13.44
C MET A 99 5.73 6.92 -12.02
N LEU A 100 5.27 5.70 -11.69
CA LEU A 100 5.43 5.10 -10.38
C LEU A 100 6.63 4.16 -10.36
N ILE A 101 7.52 4.31 -9.37
CA ILE A 101 8.62 3.39 -9.06
C ILE A 101 8.24 2.62 -7.81
N VAL A 102 8.10 1.31 -7.92
CA VAL A 102 7.71 0.43 -6.81
C VAL A 102 8.94 -0.25 -6.23
N CYS A 103 9.13 -0.08 -4.92
CA CYS A 103 10.22 -0.67 -4.13
C CYS A 103 9.60 -1.60 -3.07
N ASN A 104 9.88 -2.90 -3.18
CA ASN A 104 9.44 -3.92 -2.24
C ASN A 104 10.54 -4.22 -1.22
N THR A 105 10.29 -3.96 0.06
CA THR A 105 11.30 -4.09 1.11
C THR A 105 11.38 -5.49 1.73
N ASN A 106 10.40 -6.36 1.48
CA ASN A 106 10.26 -7.67 2.13
C ASN A 106 10.27 -7.59 3.66
N ASN A 107 9.80 -6.48 4.23
CA ASN A 107 9.86 -6.19 5.66
C ASN A 107 11.30 -6.05 6.23
N GLU A 108 12.29 -5.78 5.38
CA GLU A 108 13.69 -5.61 5.77
C GLU A 108 14.04 -4.12 5.89
N LYS A 109 14.54 -3.70 7.07
CA LYS A 109 14.92 -2.31 7.37
C LYS A 109 16.02 -1.80 6.44
N GLU A 110 17.08 -2.57 6.29
CA GLU A 110 18.24 -2.22 5.46
C GLU A 110 17.83 -2.00 4.00
N GLN A 111 16.90 -2.82 3.52
CA GLN A 111 16.38 -2.70 2.16
C GLN A 111 15.52 -1.45 1.99
N GLN A 112 14.77 -1.07 3.03
CA GLN A 112 13.99 0.17 3.03
C GLN A 112 14.91 1.39 2.93
N GLU A 113 15.94 1.50 3.78
CA GLU A 113 16.91 2.60 3.75
C GLU A 113 17.61 2.69 2.40
N LYS A 114 18.02 1.57 1.84
CA LYS A 114 18.64 1.51 0.51
C LYS A 114 17.72 2.03 -0.59
N TYR A 115 16.44 1.68 -0.55
CA TYR A 115 15.48 2.16 -1.55
C TYR A 115 15.17 3.64 -1.39
N LEU A 116 15.06 4.17 -0.17
CA LEU A 116 14.89 5.60 0.06
C LEU A 116 16.06 6.40 -0.54
N ASN A 117 17.29 6.00 -0.25
CA ASN A 117 18.49 6.63 -0.83
C ASN A 117 18.53 6.55 -2.37
N LEU A 118 18.08 5.43 -2.96
CA LEU A 118 18.00 5.30 -4.42
C LEU A 118 16.93 6.21 -5.02
N LEU A 119 15.76 6.33 -4.40
CA LEU A 119 14.68 7.22 -4.84
C LEU A 119 15.14 8.68 -4.80
N GLU A 120 15.83 9.11 -3.75
CA GLU A 120 16.43 10.44 -3.67
C GLU A 120 17.50 10.65 -4.74
N ALA A 121 18.40 9.70 -4.96
CA ALA A 121 19.41 9.76 -6.02
C ALA A 121 18.77 9.89 -7.42
N HIS A 122 17.59 9.30 -7.61
CA HIS A 122 16.79 9.47 -8.83
C HIS A 122 15.94 10.73 -8.84
N ARG A 123 15.99 11.56 -7.77
CA ARG A 123 15.25 12.82 -7.63
C ARG A 123 13.76 12.64 -7.92
N VAL A 124 13.13 11.65 -7.27
CA VAL A 124 11.69 11.52 -7.34
C VAL A 124 11.02 12.76 -6.75
N ASP A 125 9.88 13.18 -7.30
CA ASP A 125 9.17 14.37 -6.83
C ASP A 125 8.51 14.15 -5.47
N GLY A 126 8.26 12.89 -5.09
CA GLY A 126 7.73 12.52 -3.78
C GLY A 126 7.65 11.02 -3.58
N ILE A 127 7.39 10.60 -2.33
CA ILE A 127 7.40 9.20 -1.93
C ILE A 127 6.13 8.86 -1.15
N ILE A 128 5.50 7.73 -1.46
CA ILE A 128 4.45 7.10 -0.65
C ILE A 128 5.07 5.91 0.06
N ILE A 129 4.87 5.80 1.37
CA ILE A 129 5.53 4.79 2.19
C ILE A 129 4.49 3.96 2.93
N ASN A 130 4.40 2.70 2.57
CA ASN A 130 3.70 1.65 3.31
C ASN A 130 4.74 0.65 3.81
N ALA A 131 5.48 1.03 4.85
CA ALA A 131 6.54 0.22 5.43
C ALA A 131 6.12 -0.32 6.79
N LEU A 132 6.55 -1.53 7.13
CA LEU A 132 6.32 -2.14 8.44
C LEU A 132 7.34 -1.64 9.48
N GLY A 133 6.92 -1.75 10.76
CA GLY A 133 7.81 -1.64 11.91
C GLY A 133 8.50 -0.29 12.02
N MET A 134 7.83 0.70 12.59
CA MET A 134 8.46 1.98 12.88
C MET A 134 9.02 1.98 14.30
N ALA A 135 10.18 1.35 14.50
CA ALA A 135 11.05 1.77 15.58
C ALA A 135 11.50 3.23 15.32
N GLN A 136 11.84 3.99 16.38
CA GLN A 136 12.26 5.39 16.27
C GLN A 136 13.35 5.61 15.19
N ASP A 137 14.25 4.65 15.04
CA ASP A 137 15.34 4.67 14.04
C ASP A 137 14.85 4.75 12.58
N HIS A 138 13.63 4.29 12.27
CA HIS A 138 13.05 4.40 10.93
C HIS A 138 12.50 5.80 10.67
N LEU A 139 12.00 6.47 11.71
CA LEU A 139 11.54 7.85 11.64
C LEU A 139 12.70 8.80 11.29
N ASP A 140 13.89 8.51 11.79
CA ASP A 140 15.10 9.29 11.50
C ASP A 140 15.52 9.20 10.01
N ALA A 141 15.26 8.08 9.35
CA ALA A 141 15.50 7.94 7.91
C ALA A 141 14.52 8.79 7.09
N PHE A 142 13.25 8.87 7.51
CA PHE A 142 12.24 9.68 6.81
C PHE A 142 12.44 11.18 7.03
N SER A 143 12.90 11.60 8.23
CA SER A 143 13.16 13.02 8.53
C SER A 143 14.28 13.63 7.68
N LYS A 144 15.11 12.80 7.03
CA LYS A 144 16.19 13.20 6.12
C LYS A 144 15.75 13.36 4.69
N LEU A 145 14.54 12.94 4.32
CA LEU A 145 14.04 13.05 2.96
C LEU A 145 13.85 14.51 2.57
N GLU A 146 14.44 14.91 1.45
CA GLU A 146 14.32 16.27 0.92
C GLU A 146 13.02 16.48 0.13
N CYS A 147 12.39 15.40 -0.35
CA CYS A 147 11.13 15.46 -1.08
C CYS A 147 9.93 15.19 -0.17
N PRO A 148 8.73 15.69 -0.53
CA PRO A 148 7.50 15.40 0.20
C PRO A 148 7.22 13.88 0.26
N PHE A 149 6.68 13.42 1.39
CA PHE A 149 6.22 12.04 1.51
C PHE A 149 4.91 11.92 2.28
N VAL A 150 4.20 10.83 2.04
CA VAL A 150 2.93 10.46 2.69
C VAL A 150 3.05 9.05 3.22
N LEU A 151 2.60 8.83 4.44
CA LEU A 151 2.57 7.50 5.05
C LEU A 151 1.21 6.84 4.82
N VAL A 152 1.23 5.55 4.50
CA VAL A 152 0.04 4.74 4.34
C VAL A 152 -0.01 3.67 5.42
N ASP A 153 -1.20 3.48 6.00
CA ASP A 153 -1.47 2.46 7.03
C ASP A 153 -0.62 2.65 8.29
N ARG A 154 -0.45 3.92 8.70
CA ARG A 154 0.29 4.35 9.89
C ARG A 154 -0.55 5.29 10.73
N GLY A 155 -0.37 5.21 12.05
CA GLY A 155 -0.90 6.21 12.96
C GLY A 155 -0.07 7.51 12.97
N ASP A 156 -0.40 8.39 13.88
CA ASP A 156 0.40 9.60 14.13
C ASP A 156 1.81 9.20 14.55
N THR A 157 2.78 9.56 13.73
CA THR A 157 4.20 9.28 13.96
C THR A 157 4.92 10.41 14.67
N GLY A 158 4.23 11.53 14.93
CA GLY A 158 4.85 12.76 15.44
C GLY A 158 5.75 13.49 14.42
N LEU A 159 5.84 12.99 13.18
CA LEU A 159 6.66 13.60 12.11
C LEU A 159 6.00 14.81 11.45
N GLY A 160 4.74 15.10 11.75
CA GLY A 160 4.01 16.19 11.10
C GLY A 160 3.83 16.00 9.59
N VAL A 161 3.63 14.76 9.13
CA VAL A 161 3.41 14.40 7.72
C VAL A 161 2.01 13.80 7.53
N ASP A 162 1.51 13.90 6.30
CA ASP A 162 0.20 13.32 5.99
C ASP A 162 0.21 11.80 6.14
N THR A 163 -0.83 11.27 6.78
CA THR A 163 -1.06 9.84 6.93
C THR A 163 -2.44 9.46 6.37
N VAL A 164 -2.53 8.32 5.71
CA VAL A 164 -3.78 7.80 5.15
C VAL A 164 -3.89 6.32 5.49
N GLY A 165 -4.99 5.91 6.08
CA GLY A 165 -5.19 4.51 6.45
C GLY A 165 -6.63 4.19 6.81
N LEU A 166 -6.84 3.00 7.35
CA LEU A 166 -8.11 2.56 7.89
C LEU A 166 -8.32 3.14 9.29
N ASP A 167 -9.58 3.40 9.66
CA ASP A 167 -9.96 3.46 11.07
C ASP A 167 -9.93 2.05 11.67
N ASN A 168 -8.75 1.68 12.16
CA ASN A 168 -8.46 0.33 12.62
C ASN A 168 -9.24 -0.07 13.87
N GLU A 169 -9.45 0.89 14.76
CA GLU A 169 -10.20 0.69 16.00
C GLU A 169 -11.69 0.48 15.69
N ALA A 170 -12.30 1.38 14.92
CA ALA A 170 -13.69 1.26 14.51
C ALA A 170 -13.96 -0.05 13.76
N ALA A 171 -13.08 -0.44 12.83
CA ALA A 171 -13.22 -1.70 12.09
C ALA A 171 -13.15 -2.95 12.99
N ALA A 172 -12.24 -2.96 13.97
CA ALA A 172 -12.12 -4.06 14.91
C ALA A 172 -13.35 -4.17 15.84
N LEU A 173 -13.82 -3.01 16.35
CA LEU A 173 -15.00 -2.96 17.23
C LEU A 173 -16.29 -3.35 16.50
N GLU A 174 -16.45 -3.00 15.23
CA GLU A 174 -17.61 -3.39 14.43
C GLU A 174 -17.71 -4.90 14.27
N LEU A 175 -16.59 -5.60 14.01
CA LEU A 175 -16.56 -7.06 14.00
C LEU A 175 -16.81 -7.69 15.37
N CYS A 176 -16.29 -7.08 16.46
CA CYS A 176 -16.58 -7.55 17.81
C CYS A 176 -18.06 -7.44 18.13
N ASN A 177 -18.69 -6.30 17.82
CA ASN A 177 -20.14 -6.12 18.01
C ASN A 177 -20.94 -7.13 17.18
N HIS A 178 -20.55 -7.36 15.90
CA HIS A 178 -21.18 -8.38 15.08
C HIS A 178 -21.10 -9.79 15.72
N LEU A 179 -19.93 -10.16 16.25
CA LEU A 179 -19.77 -11.45 16.93
C LEU A 179 -20.63 -11.53 18.19
N LEU A 180 -20.70 -10.46 18.98
CA LEU A 180 -21.55 -10.40 20.17
C LEU A 180 -23.04 -10.53 19.81
N ASP A 181 -23.52 -9.81 18.79
CA ASP A 181 -24.88 -9.89 18.28
C ASP A 181 -25.26 -11.30 17.76
N LYS A 182 -24.25 -12.06 17.33
CA LYS A 182 -24.37 -13.48 16.93
C LYS A 182 -24.17 -14.46 18.09
N PHE A 183 -24.12 -13.97 19.34
CA PHE A 183 -23.96 -14.75 20.55
C PHE A 183 -22.65 -15.54 20.63
N TYR A 184 -21.56 -15.01 20.05
CA TYR A 184 -20.22 -15.53 20.30
C TYR A 184 -19.73 -15.02 21.65
N GLU A 185 -19.13 -15.89 22.43
CA GLU A 185 -18.69 -15.62 23.82
C GLU A 185 -17.18 -15.70 23.97
N SER A 186 -16.49 -16.39 23.04
CA SER A 186 -15.04 -16.55 23.10
C SER A 186 -14.40 -16.39 21.73
N ILE A 187 -13.35 -15.59 21.65
CA ILE A 187 -12.60 -15.40 20.41
C ILE A 187 -11.11 -15.70 20.57
N LEU A 188 -10.53 -16.31 19.55
CA LEU A 188 -9.11 -16.44 19.36
C LEU A 188 -8.67 -15.43 18.30
N VAL A 189 -7.96 -14.38 18.71
CA VAL A 189 -7.39 -13.38 17.82
C VAL A 189 -6.07 -13.91 17.26
N VAL A 190 -6.03 -14.08 15.93
CA VAL A 190 -4.84 -14.52 15.22
C VAL A 190 -4.18 -13.34 14.54
N THR A 191 -2.92 -13.10 14.88
CA THR A 191 -2.12 -11.98 14.37
C THR A 191 -0.71 -12.44 14.00
N GLN A 192 -0.08 -11.76 13.06
CA GLN A 192 1.38 -11.77 12.94
C GLN A 192 2.00 -10.97 14.09
N ARG A 193 3.34 -10.91 14.20
CA ARG A 193 4.03 -10.12 15.22
C ARG A 193 3.44 -8.71 15.34
N LEU A 194 3.30 -8.22 16.58
CA LEU A 194 2.76 -6.90 16.89
C LEU A 194 3.79 -5.77 16.70
N ASP A 195 4.57 -5.85 15.66
CA ASP A 195 5.56 -4.85 15.26
C ASP A 195 4.98 -3.68 14.42
N SER A 196 3.71 -3.76 14.03
CA SER A 196 2.97 -2.75 13.27
C SER A 196 1.95 -2.02 14.14
N ASP A 197 1.86 -0.68 14.00
CA ASP A 197 0.87 0.15 14.71
C ASP A 197 -0.55 -0.30 14.40
N THR A 198 -0.83 -0.62 13.15
CA THR A 198 -2.12 -1.14 12.67
C THR A 198 -2.53 -2.40 13.42
N ARG A 199 -1.61 -3.37 13.55
CA ARG A 199 -1.89 -4.63 14.26
C ARG A 199 -2.10 -4.38 15.74
N ARG A 200 -1.26 -3.55 16.37
CA ARG A 200 -1.42 -3.16 17.77
C ARG A 200 -2.75 -2.47 18.04
N ALA A 201 -3.15 -1.52 17.17
CA ALA A 201 -4.42 -0.81 17.31
C ALA A 201 -5.61 -1.76 17.25
N ARG A 202 -5.64 -2.67 16.26
CA ARG A 202 -6.70 -3.68 16.12
C ARG A 202 -6.77 -4.60 17.35
N VAL A 203 -5.65 -5.19 17.76
CA VAL A 203 -5.60 -6.09 18.90
C VAL A 203 -5.98 -5.39 20.20
N LYS A 204 -5.48 -4.17 20.43
CA LYS A 204 -5.83 -3.36 21.61
C LYS A 204 -7.33 -3.05 21.67
N ALA A 205 -7.94 -2.69 20.56
CA ALA A 205 -9.38 -2.43 20.50
C ALA A 205 -10.19 -3.68 20.84
N ILE A 206 -9.80 -4.86 20.32
CA ILE A 206 -10.46 -6.13 20.59
C ILE A 206 -10.31 -6.53 22.07
N GLN A 207 -9.12 -6.41 22.64
CA GLN A 207 -8.87 -6.71 24.06
C GLN A 207 -9.68 -5.79 24.97
N HIS A 208 -9.68 -4.49 24.68
CA HIS A 208 -10.46 -3.53 25.45
C HIS A 208 -11.97 -3.81 25.37
N PHE A 209 -12.48 -4.19 24.20
CA PHE A 209 -13.86 -4.64 24.05
C PHE A 209 -14.18 -5.84 24.94
N ALA A 210 -13.30 -6.86 24.95
CA ALA A 210 -13.50 -8.05 25.76
C ALA A 210 -13.48 -7.76 27.27
N GLU A 211 -12.67 -6.80 27.73
CA GLU A 211 -12.64 -6.35 29.13
C GLU A 211 -13.94 -5.66 29.55
N GLN A 212 -14.62 -4.97 28.63
CA GLN A 212 -15.84 -4.22 28.92
C GLN A 212 -17.12 -5.04 28.80
N VAL A 213 -17.10 -6.17 28.08
CA VAL A 213 -18.30 -6.99 27.83
C VAL A 213 -18.30 -8.24 28.71
N PRO A 214 -19.13 -8.30 29.77
CA PRO A 214 -19.22 -9.47 30.64
C PRO A 214 -19.56 -10.73 29.85
N GLY A 215 -18.82 -11.81 30.10
CA GLY A 215 -19.04 -13.10 29.43
C GLY A 215 -18.39 -13.22 28.03
N PHE A 216 -17.74 -12.16 27.53
CA PHE A 216 -16.97 -12.22 26.29
C PHE A 216 -15.48 -12.36 26.61
N SER A 217 -14.82 -13.35 26.04
CA SER A 217 -13.40 -13.65 26.29
C SER A 217 -12.57 -13.55 25.02
N CYS A 218 -11.33 -13.06 25.16
CA CYS A 218 -10.39 -12.87 24.09
C CYS A 218 -9.04 -13.49 24.44
N GLN A 219 -8.54 -14.37 23.60
CA GLN A 219 -7.17 -14.88 23.62
C GLN A 219 -6.44 -14.42 22.37
N VAL A 220 -5.19 -13.94 22.50
CA VAL A 220 -4.37 -13.49 21.37
C VAL A 220 -3.26 -14.49 21.10
N VAL A 221 -3.05 -14.85 19.84
CA VAL A 221 -1.92 -15.66 19.37
C VAL A 221 -1.18 -14.95 18.25
N GLU A 222 0.12 -14.79 18.44
CA GLU A 222 1.02 -14.33 17.39
C GLU A 222 1.54 -15.52 16.59
N ILE A 223 1.50 -15.41 15.26
CA ILE A 223 1.96 -16.45 14.34
C ILE A 223 3.12 -15.95 13.46
N ASP A 224 4.03 -16.84 13.15
CA ASP A 224 4.91 -16.72 11.99
C ASP A 224 4.24 -17.41 10.79
N VAL A 225 4.46 -16.90 9.57
CA VAL A 225 3.71 -17.29 8.36
C VAL A 225 3.79 -18.81 8.04
N ASN A 226 4.83 -19.49 8.54
CA ASN A 226 5.08 -20.92 8.30
C ASN A 226 4.97 -21.77 9.59
N ASP A 227 4.27 -21.28 10.63
CA ASP A 227 4.22 -21.95 11.92
C ASP A 227 3.04 -22.93 12.01
N ASP A 228 3.34 -24.23 12.16
CA ASP A 228 2.33 -25.27 12.36
C ASP A 228 1.67 -25.22 13.76
N ARG A 229 2.22 -24.47 14.71
CA ARG A 229 1.70 -24.33 16.09
C ARG A 229 0.28 -23.74 16.14
N LEU A 230 -0.15 -22.97 15.14
CA LEU A 230 -1.50 -22.42 15.10
C LEU A 230 -2.56 -23.54 15.10
N THR A 231 -2.30 -24.67 14.45
CA THR A 231 -3.23 -25.82 14.43
C THR A 231 -3.44 -26.38 15.83
N GLU A 232 -2.36 -26.53 16.59
CA GLU A 232 -2.41 -27.00 17.98
C GLU A 232 -3.12 -25.99 18.88
N THR A 233 -2.79 -24.69 18.75
CA THR A 233 -3.41 -23.59 19.50
C THR A 233 -4.91 -23.52 19.28
N ILE A 234 -5.38 -23.66 18.03
CA ILE A 234 -6.83 -23.70 17.70
C ILE A 234 -7.48 -24.94 18.35
N SER A 235 -6.84 -26.11 18.29
CA SER A 235 -7.35 -27.32 18.92
C SER A 235 -7.49 -27.16 20.44
N GLU A 236 -6.52 -26.57 21.09
CA GLU A 236 -6.55 -26.28 22.52
C GLU A 236 -7.61 -25.23 22.89
N PHE A 237 -7.70 -24.13 22.12
CA PHE A 237 -8.73 -23.12 22.28
C PHE A 237 -10.15 -23.72 22.22
N ILE A 238 -10.40 -24.62 21.31
CA ILE A 238 -11.69 -25.30 21.18
C ILE A 238 -11.98 -26.19 22.39
N LYS A 239 -10.98 -26.92 22.89
CA LYS A 239 -11.11 -27.82 24.04
C LYS A 239 -11.35 -27.04 25.34
N THR A 240 -10.67 -25.92 25.52
CA THR A 240 -10.77 -25.08 26.72
C THR A 240 -12.11 -24.36 26.78
N ASN A 241 -12.65 -23.95 25.63
CA ASN A 241 -13.91 -23.21 25.54
C ASN A 241 -15.09 -24.12 25.16
N ARG A 242 -15.23 -25.28 25.83
CA ARG A 242 -16.36 -26.19 25.60
C ARG A 242 -17.66 -25.56 26.09
N GLY A 243 -18.73 -25.76 25.28
CA GLY A 243 -20.07 -25.31 25.66
C GLY A 243 -20.41 -23.87 25.34
N VAL A 244 -19.43 -23.05 24.89
CA VAL A 244 -19.68 -21.68 24.46
C VAL A 244 -19.51 -21.54 22.95
N LYS A 245 -20.19 -20.58 22.34
CA LYS A 245 -20.03 -20.24 20.92
C LYS A 245 -18.74 -19.46 20.72
N LYS A 246 -17.89 -19.94 19.82
CA LYS A 246 -16.53 -19.44 19.66
C LYS A 246 -16.19 -19.10 18.22
N ALA A 247 -15.30 -18.10 18.03
CA ALA A 247 -14.83 -17.71 16.71
C ALA A 247 -13.31 -17.46 16.69
N ILE A 248 -12.74 -17.52 15.51
CA ILE A 248 -11.40 -17.00 15.23
C ILE A 248 -11.58 -15.59 14.65
N PHE A 249 -10.84 -14.64 15.19
CA PHE A 249 -10.74 -13.29 14.69
C PHE A 249 -9.37 -13.09 14.06
N SER A 250 -9.28 -13.10 12.74
CA SER A 250 -8.05 -12.82 12.01
C SER A 250 -7.91 -11.33 11.75
N ILE A 251 -6.80 -10.73 12.15
CA ILE A 251 -6.64 -9.28 12.04
C ILE A 251 -6.24 -8.78 10.65
N ASN A 252 -5.88 -9.67 9.74
CA ASN A 252 -5.58 -9.37 8.33
C ASN A 252 -5.66 -10.63 7.46
N GLY A 253 -5.54 -10.46 6.14
CA GLY A 253 -5.66 -11.54 5.17
C GLY A 253 -4.61 -12.66 5.32
N VAL A 254 -3.41 -12.34 5.81
CA VAL A 254 -2.34 -13.33 6.06
C VAL A 254 -2.71 -14.23 7.25
N ALA A 255 -3.15 -13.64 8.34
CA ALA A 255 -3.64 -14.37 9.52
C ALA A 255 -4.88 -15.22 9.18
N ALA A 256 -5.79 -14.68 8.36
CA ALA A 256 -6.98 -15.42 7.92
C ALA A 256 -6.62 -16.64 7.07
N MET A 257 -5.66 -16.54 6.17
CA MET A 257 -5.18 -17.67 5.38
C MET A 257 -4.56 -18.76 6.26
N ALA A 258 -3.78 -18.36 7.26
CA ALA A 258 -3.20 -19.31 8.22
C ALA A 258 -4.29 -20.00 9.04
N ALA A 259 -5.29 -19.25 9.54
CA ALA A 259 -6.41 -19.79 10.30
C ALA A 259 -7.25 -20.75 9.44
N ALA A 260 -7.59 -20.39 8.22
CA ALA A 260 -8.35 -21.25 7.30
C ALA A 260 -7.61 -22.57 6.98
N LYS A 261 -6.29 -22.50 6.76
CA LYS A 261 -5.46 -23.71 6.57
C LYS A 261 -5.45 -24.60 7.83
N ALA A 262 -5.32 -24.01 9.02
CA ALA A 262 -5.32 -24.76 10.28
C ALA A 262 -6.69 -25.43 10.54
N LEU A 263 -7.79 -24.71 10.30
CA LEU A 263 -9.15 -25.25 10.41
C LEU A 263 -9.38 -26.43 9.44
N LYS A 264 -8.90 -26.30 8.21
CA LYS A 264 -8.96 -27.38 7.22
C LYS A 264 -8.16 -28.62 7.67
N LYS A 265 -6.96 -28.45 8.28
CA LYS A 265 -6.16 -29.56 8.84
C LYS A 265 -6.89 -30.26 9.99
N LEU A 266 -7.70 -29.54 10.76
CA LEU A 266 -8.49 -30.05 11.88
C LEU A 266 -9.84 -30.63 11.45
N ASP A 267 -10.17 -30.63 10.16
CA ASP A 267 -11.48 -31.04 9.60
C ASP A 267 -12.65 -30.28 10.25
N LEU A 268 -12.47 -28.97 10.48
CA LEU A 268 -13.46 -28.09 11.09
C LEU A 268 -14.12 -27.20 10.05
N HIS A 269 -15.46 -27.20 10.05
CA HIS A 269 -16.27 -26.39 9.15
C HIS A 269 -16.55 -25.02 9.73
N VAL A 270 -16.16 -23.98 8.97
CA VAL A 270 -16.39 -22.59 9.32
C VAL A 270 -17.89 -22.27 9.24
N GLY A 271 -18.37 -21.51 10.23
CA GLY A 271 -19.79 -21.12 10.35
C GLY A 271 -20.64 -22.12 11.12
N SER A 272 -20.43 -23.43 10.95
CA SER A 272 -21.21 -24.44 11.65
C SER A 272 -20.58 -24.96 12.95
N GLN A 273 -19.27 -25.09 13.01
CA GLN A 273 -18.53 -25.59 14.18
C GLN A 273 -17.73 -24.49 14.87
N ILE A 274 -17.21 -23.53 14.11
CA ILE A 274 -16.46 -22.39 14.63
C ILE A 274 -16.68 -21.18 13.71
N GLY A 275 -16.83 -19.99 14.31
CA GLY A 275 -16.88 -18.75 13.54
C GLY A 275 -15.50 -18.35 13.02
N LEU A 276 -15.47 -17.62 11.91
CA LEU A 276 -14.25 -16.98 11.40
C LEU A 276 -14.59 -15.61 10.85
N VAL A 277 -13.92 -14.57 11.36
CA VAL A 277 -14.01 -13.22 10.83
C VAL A 277 -12.62 -12.68 10.50
N ASN A 278 -12.57 -11.71 9.59
CA ASN A 278 -11.31 -11.13 9.14
C ASN A 278 -11.41 -9.63 8.84
N ILE A 279 -10.32 -8.89 9.07
CA ILE A 279 -10.13 -7.57 8.50
C ILE A 279 -9.30 -7.76 7.23
N ASP A 280 -9.87 -7.57 6.10
CA ASP A 280 -9.50 -7.70 4.68
C ASP A 280 -10.44 -8.65 3.94
N ASP A 281 -10.67 -8.39 2.65
CA ASP A 281 -11.54 -9.21 1.81
C ASP A 281 -10.84 -9.69 0.51
N PRO A 282 -9.71 -10.44 0.61
CA PRO A 282 -9.14 -11.06 -0.58
C PRO A 282 -10.11 -12.08 -1.18
N GLU A 283 -10.10 -12.24 -2.51
CA GLU A 283 -11.08 -13.03 -3.26
C GLU A 283 -11.28 -14.46 -2.72
N TRP A 284 -10.20 -15.10 -2.23
CA TRP A 284 -10.26 -16.45 -1.72
C TRP A 284 -11.15 -16.59 -0.46
N THR A 285 -11.41 -15.51 0.29
CA THR A 285 -12.29 -15.54 1.47
C THR A 285 -13.71 -15.99 1.12
N GLN A 286 -14.12 -15.78 -0.12
CA GLN A 286 -15.43 -16.18 -0.63
C GLN A 286 -15.53 -17.68 -0.90
N LEU A 287 -14.40 -18.40 -0.95
CA LEU A 287 -14.32 -19.83 -1.28
C LEU A 287 -14.33 -20.74 -0.05
N VAL A 288 -14.22 -20.18 1.15
CA VAL A 288 -14.17 -20.96 2.41
C VAL A 288 -15.60 -21.13 2.94
N ASP A 289 -16.12 -22.35 2.94
CA ASP A 289 -17.40 -22.77 3.58
C ASP A 289 -18.59 -21.78 3.41
N GLY A 290 -18.71 -21.20 2.22
CA GLY A 290 -19.77 -20.22 1.90
C GLY A 290 -19.40 -18.77 2.22
N GLY A 291 -18.13 -18.52 2.46
CA GLY A 291 -17.53 -17.21 2.59
C GLY A 291 -17.32 -16.75 4.02
N ILE A 292 -16.21 -16.04 4.22
CA ILE A 292 -15.80 -15.45 5.51
C ILE A 292 -16.43 -14.07 5.65
N THR A 293 -17.09 -13.79 6.78
CA THR A 293 -17.55 -12.45 7.18
C THR A 293 -16.32 -11.56 7.42
N VAL A 294 -16.28 -10.39 6.78
CA VAL A 294 -15.09 -9.56 6.79
C VAL A 294 -15.40 -8.06 6.94
N MET A 295 -14.42 -7.31 7.45
CA MET A 295 -14.33 -5.86 7.25
C MET A 295 -13.53 -5.61 5.98
N ARG A 296 -14.19 -5.18 4.90
CA ARG A 296 -13.53 -4.82 3.64
C ARG A 296 -12.93 -3.44 3.76
N GLN A 297 -11.62 -3.36 3.69
CA GLN A 297 -10.92 -2.08 3.67
C GLN A 297 -11.12 -1.37 2.32
N PRO A 298 -11.25 -0.04 2.29
CA PRO A 298 -11.29 0.75 1.05
C PRO A 298 -9.87 0.96 0.47
N THR A 299 -9.13 -0.11 0.25
CA THR A 299 -7.69 -0.13 -0.06
C THR A 299 -7.33 0.72 -1.28
N LYS A 300 -8.13 0.64 -2.36
CA LYS A 300 -7.92 1.48 -3.55
C LYS A 300 -8.13 2.96 -3.25
N GLU A 301 -9.12 3.30 -2.43
CA GLU A 301 -9.37 4.71 -2.04
C GLU A 301 -8.27 5.22 -1.08
N ILE A 302 -7.71 4.36 -0.22
CA ILE A 302 -6.52 4.68 0.58
C ILE A 302 -5.37 5.07 -0.36
N GLY A 303 -5.08 4.25 -1.37
CA GLY A 303 -4.05 4.53 -2.36
C GLY A 303 -4.29 5.83 -3.15
N LYS A 304 -5.52 6.05 -3.62
CA LYS A 304 -5.89 7.28 -4.33
C LYS A 304 -5.73 8.51 -3.46
N THR A 305 -6.18 8.44 -2.21
CA THR A 305 -6.12 9.56 -1.26
C THR A 305 -4.67 9.89 -0.93
N ALA A 306 -3.84 8.89 -0.65
CA ALA A 306 -2.41 9.09 -0.40
C ALA A 306 -1.70 9.75 -1.59
N CYS A 307 -1.97 9.30 -2.81
CA CYS A 307 -1.37 9.87 -4.01
C CYS A 307 -1.83 11.31 -4.27
N LYS A 308 -3.13 11.62 -4.09
CA LYS A 308 -3.64 12.99 -4.21
C LYS A 308 -3.02 13.93 -3.18
N ARG A 309 -2.88 13.48 -1.91
CA ARG A 309 -2.21 14.26 -0.87
C ARG A 309 -0.75 14.52 -1.21
N LEU A 310 -0.02 13.49 -1.66
CA LEU A 310 1.38 13.66 -2.08
C LEU A 310 1.51 14.67 -3.22
N ILE A 311 0.67 14.56 -4.26
CA ILE A 311 0.72 15.49 -5.40
C ILE A 311 0.40 16.93 -4.96
N ALA A 312 -0.55 17.15 -4.04
CA ALA A 312 -0.81 18.45 -3.48
C ALA A 312 0.44 19.01 -2.76
N ARG A 313 1.17 18.19 -1.99
CA ARG A 313 2.43 18.58 -1.35
C ARG A 313 3.51 18.94 -2.38
N ILE A 314 3.66 18.14 -3.42
CA ILE A 314 4.59 18.42 -4.55
C ILE A 314 4.25 19.77 -5.20
N GLN A 315 2.97 20.11 -5.30
CA GLN A 315 2.49 21.38 -5.89
C GLN A 315 2.54 22.57 -4.91
N GLY A 316 3.08 22.39 -3.71
CA GLY A 316 3.30 23.46 -2.74
C GLY A 316 2.19 23.64 -1.70
N ASP A 317 1.32 22.66 -1.49
CA ASP A 317 0.36 22.68 -0.37
C ASP A 317 1.12 22.62 0.97
N ASN A 318 1.09 23.73 1.72
CA ASN A 318 1.75 23.88 3.02
C ASN A 318 0.77 23.82 4.20
N GLN A 319 -0.47 23.32 3.99
CA GLN A 319 -1.42 23.13 5.09
C GLN A 319 -0.85 22.15 6.14
N PRO A 320 -1.29 22.22 7.40
CA PRO A 320 -0.88 21.25 8.42
C PRO A 320 -1.08 19.81 7.95
N ALA A 321 -0.26 18.92 8.50
CA ALA A 321 -0.39 17.49 8.22
C ALA A 321 -1.79 16.98 8.58
N LEU A 322 -2.32 16.08 7.73
CA LEU A 322 -3.65 15.52 7.88
C LEU A 322 -3.57 14.01 8.11
N GLU A 323 -4.18 13.55 9.18
CA GLU A 323 -4.49 12.13 9.35
C GLU A 323 -5.85 11.81 8.69
N SER A 324 -5.85 11.00 7.65
CA SER A 324 -7.05 10.57 6.93
C SER A 324 -7.39 9.13 7.29
N LYS A 325 -8.41 8.93 8.13
CA LYS A 325 -8.94 7.61 8.49
C LYS A 325 -10.15 7.29 7.62
N LEU A 326 -10.06 6.22 6.84
CA LEU A 326 -11.15 5.73 5.99
C LEU A 326 -11.92 4.62 6.71
N THR A 327 -13.22 4.53 6.46
CA THR A 327 -14.09 3.52 7.06
C THR A 327 -14.10 2.25 6.21
N ALA A 328 -14.03 1.08 6.86
CA ALA A 328 -14.26 -0.20 6.22
C ALA A 328 -15.76 -0.49 6.05
N GLU A 329 -16.08 -1.49 5.24
CA GLU A 329 -17.42 -2.00 5.00
C GLU A 329 -17.55 -3.41 5.59
N LEU A 330 -18.56 -3.64 6.44
CA LEU A 330 -18.87 -4.97 6.95
C LEU A 330 -19.57 -5.81 5.88
N ILE A 331 -18.95 -6.90 5.46
CA ILE A 331 -19.51 -7.86 4.49
C ILE A 331 -19.89 -9.15 5.22
N LEU A 332 -21.18 -9.36 5.39
CA LEU A 332 -21.70 -10.55 6.05
C LEU A 332 -21.70 -11.74 5.10
N ARG A 333 -21.19 -12.89 5.58
CA ARG A 333 -21.18 -14.17 4.89
C ARG A 333 -21.51 -15.30 5.86
N ARG A 334 -21.35 -16.56 5.42
CA ARG A 334 -21.81 -17.73 6.19
C ARG A 334 -20.88 -18.17 7.33
N SER A 335 -19.75 -17.51 7.53
CA SER A 335 -18.78 -17.90 8.56
C SER A 335 -19.19 -17.50 10.00
N THR A 336 -20.28 -16.74 10.16
CA THR A 336 -20.80 -16.30 11.47
C THR A 336 -22.31 -16.34 11.56
#